data_5c039714fb37c21ff61deabdc7173a8a
#
_entry.id   5c039714fb37c21ff61deabdc7173a8a
#
_cell.length_a   1.000
_cell.length_b   1.000
_cell.length_c   1.000
_cell.angle_alpha   90.00
_cell.angle_beta   90.00
_cell.angle_gamma   90.00
#
_symmetry.space_group_name_H-M   'P 1'
#
loop_
_entity.id
_entity.type
_entity.pdbx_description
1 polymer ?
#
loop_
_entity_poly.entity_id
_entity_poly.type
_entity_poly.pdbx_seq_one_letter_code
_entity_poly.pdbx_strand_id
1 'polypeptide(L)'
;MTNNHLPRTNDEFRAFVASVEALPGYQRPVAFAVGIASYAIGDWDHPGTVVPGAKVLDTWYPVVNREENYGAAAVLAHVTGHLSGSGTVSLTVEMLDRALAYFVCFAGDGKRHANIEAIQMARDVLATPVSPDPIAVPRAPVVSFVGGLDDAPADASGVYLRLHLLSARKVQPHGQNLAGIFGLLNNVVWTDIGPYDPDTFDRVSMRARSHGRALRVSGVDKFPRMTDYVIPSGVRIADADRVRLGAHLAPGTTVMHEGFCNFNAGTLGVSMVEGRISAGVVVGDGSDVGGGSSIMGTLSGGGKEVIRIGEKCLLGANAGLGISLGNGCTVEAGLYLTAGAKVTLPDGRIVKALELSGQDDLLFRRNSQSGAIEVVAKRNQVVLNEALHAN
;
A
#
# COMPACT_ATOMS: atom_id res chain seq x y z
N MET A 1 3.92 -29.46 -27.06
CA MET A 1 4.72 -28.73 -28.08
C MET A 1 4.06 -27.36 -28.22
N THR A 2 4.53 -26.35 -27.53
CA THR A 2 4.01 -24.98 -27.64
C THR A 2 4.42 -24.44 -29.01
N ASN A 3 3.43 -24.10 -29.80
CA ASN A 3 3.61 -23.48 -31.11
C ASN A 3 4.40 -22.19 -30.94
N ASN A 4 5.64 -22.11 -31.40
CA ASN A 4 6.52 -20.96 -31.33
C ASN A 4 6.09 -19.81 -32.27
N HIS A 5 4.83 -19.79 -32.69
CA HIS A 5 4.29 -18.80 -33.60
C HIS A 5 3.96 -17.54 -32.85
N LEU A 6 4.68 -16.45 -33.16
CA LEU A 6 4.42 -15.12 -32.60
C LEU A 6 3.14 -14.53 -33.23
N PRO A 7 2.17 -14.08 -32.43
CA PRO A 7 0.91 -13.54 -32.95
C PRO A 7 1.14 -12.22 -33.69
N ARG A 8 0.55 -12.12 -34.90
CA ARG A 8 0.59 -10.94 -35.75
C ARG A 8 -0.72 -10.17 -35.76
N THR A 9 -1.80 -10.81 -35.29
CA THR A 9 -3.15 -10.24 -35.20
C THR A 9 -3.71 -10.41 -33.79
N ASN A 10 -4.73 -9.62 -33.46
CA ASN A 10 -5.43 -9.73 -32.18
C ASN A 10 -6.07 -11.12 -31.98
N ASP A 11 -6.54 -11.76 -33.05
CA ASP A 11 -7.16 -13.08 -32.96
C ASP A 11 -6.11 -14.16 -32.71
N GLU A 12 -4.94 -14.06 -33.35
CA GLU A 12 -3.81 -14.94 -33.04
C GLU A 12 -3.31 -14.75 -31.61
N PHE A 13 -3.29 -13.52 -31.12
CA PHE A 13 -2.94 -13.25 -29.71
C PHE A 13 -3.96 -13.86 -28.74
N ARG A 14 -5.25 -13.75 -29.01
CA ARG A 14 -6.30 -14.41 -28.21
C ARG A 14 -6.16 -15.93 -28.23
N ALA A 15 -5.88 -16.50 -29.41
CA ALA A 15 -5.64 -17.95 -29.53
C ALA A 15 -4.40 -18.39 -28.74
N PHE A 16 -3.32 -17.60 -28.77
CA PHE A 16 -2.12 -17.84 -27.94
C PHE A 16 -2.46 -17.79 -26.46
N VAL A 17 -3.16 -16.74 -25.98
CA VAL A 17 -3.58 -16.64 -24.57
C VAL A 17 -4.40 -17.85 -24.16
N ALA A 18 -5.40 -18.25 -24.97
CA ALA A 18 -6.20 -19.44 -24.71
C ALA A 18 -5.36 -20.72 -24.64
N SER A 19 -4.31 -20.83 -25.46
CA SER A 19 -3.40 -21.99 -25.44
C SER A 19 -2.56 -22.02 -24.12
N VAL A 20 -2.14 -20.88 -23.60
CA VAL A 20 -1.44 -20.80 -22.31
C VAL A 20 -2.39 -21.15 -21.17
N GLU A 21 -3.61 -20.64 -21.21
CA GLU A 21 -4.64 -20.91 -20.19
C GLU A 21 -5.07 -22.37 -20.15
N ALA A 22 -4.91 -23.09 -21.27
CA ALA A 22 -5.17 -24.53 -21.35
C ALA A 22 -3.99 -25.40 -20.88
N LEU A 23 -2.84 -24.81 -20.52
CA LEU A 23 -1.71 -25.59 -20.01
C LEU A 23 -2.05 -26.27 -18.68
N PRO A 24 -1.66 -27.54 -18.50
CA PRO A 24 -1.81 -28.20 -17.21
C PRO A 24 -1.13 -27.39 -16.09
N GLY A 25 -1.88 -27.11 -15.03
CA GLY A 25 -1.39 -26.36 -13.88
C GLY A 25 -1.44 -24.84 -14.03
N TYR A 26 -1.86 -24.30 -15.17
CA TYR A 26 -2.07 -22.85 -15.29
C TYR A 26 -3.27 -22.39 -14.46
N GLN A 27 -3.06 -21.34 -13.69
CA GLN A 27 -4.11 -20.62 -12.97
C GLN A 27 -3.93 -19.12 -13.21
N ARG A 28 -4.99 -18.45 -13.61
CA ARG A 28 -4.96 -16.99 -13.75
C ARG A 28 -4.61 -16.35 -12.42
N PRO A 29 -3.58 -15.48 -12.36
CA PRO A 29 -3.30 -14.73 -11.15
C PRO A 29 -4.43 -13.72 -10.89
N VAL A 30 -4.79 -13.54 -9.63
CA VAL A 30 -5.75 -12.50 -9.22
C VAL A 30 -5.14 -11.11 -9.38
N ALA A 31 -3.82 -11.00 -9.18
CA ALA A 31 -3.08 -9.77 -9.44
C ALA A 31 -1.66 -10.08 -9.91
N PHE A 32 -1.09 -9.17 -10.69
CA PHE A 32 0.30 -9.24 -11.13
C PHE A 32 0.85 -7.86 -11.48
N ALA A 33 2.17 -7.74 -11.47
CA ALA A 33 2.86 -6.55 -11.95
C ALA A 33 4.29 -6.86 -12.36
N VAL A 34 4.78 -6.13 -13.38
CA VAL A 34 6.21 -6.03 -13.70
C VAL A 34 6.76 -4.83 -12.97
N GLY A 35 7.91 -4.97 -12.32
CA GLY A 35 8.52 -3.92 -11.52
C GLY A 35 10.04 -4.02 -11.46
N ILE A 36 10.63 -3.12 -10.70
CA ILE A 36 12.06 -3.07 -10.45
C ILE A 36 12.29 -3.30 -8.96
N ALA A 37 13.01 -4.35 -8.62
CA ALA A 37 13.44 -4.63 -7.26
C ALA A 37 14.83 -4.03 -7.01
N SER A 38 15.01 -3.43 -5.82
CA SER A 38 16.31 -2.98 -5.32
C SER A 38 16.84 -3.97 -4.29
N TYR A 39 18.15 -4.18 -4.32
CA TYR A 39 18.81 -5.19 -3.50
C TYR A 39 19.89 -4.57 -2.62
N ALA A 40 20.22 -5.24 -1.52
CA ALA A 40 21.37 -4.91 -0.72
C ALA A 40 22.67 -5.09 -1.55
N ILE A 41 23.66 -4.23 -1.33
CA ILE A 41 24.97 -4.33 -2.00
C ILE A 41 25.68 -5.58 -1.46
N GLY A 42 25.83 -6.58 -2.32
CA GLY A 42 26.55 -7.81 -2.01
C GLY A 42 27.97 -7.85 -2.55
N ASP A 43 28.22 -7.19 -3.70
CA ASP A 43 29.54 -7.02 -4.30
C ASP A 43 29.97 -5.56 -4.18
N TRP A 44 31.00 -5.32 -3.36
CA TRP A 44 31.50 -3.97 -3.10
C TRP A 44 32.53 -3.47 -4.14
N ASP A 45 33.00 -4.34 -5.00
CA ASP A 45 33.86 -3.96 -6.13
C ASP A 45 32.98 -3.55 -7.33
N HIS A 46 31.77 -4.13 -7.42
CA HIS A 46 30.75 -3.81 -8.42
C HIS A 46 29.39 -3.55 -7.76
N PRO A 47 29.23 -2.45 -6.99
CA PRO A 47 28.09 -2.27 -6.08
C PRO A 47 26.70 -2.24 -6.76
N GLY A 48 26.64 -1.83 -8.03
CA GLY A 48 25.37 -1.84 -8.80
C GLY A 48 24.95 -3.23 -9.32
N THR A 49 25.73 -4.27 -9.06
CA THR A 49 25.46 -5.64 -9.54
C THR A 49 24.63 -6.41 -8.53
N VAL A 50 23.56 -7.04 -9.00
CA VAL A 50 22.75 -7.95 -8.16
C VAL A 50 23.49 -9.28 -7.99
N VAL A 51 23.71 -9.68 -6.75
CA VAL A 51 24.31 -10.99 -6.44
C VAL A 51 23.24 -11.99 -6.01
N PRO A 52 23.40 -13.30 -6.30
CA PRO A 52 22.46 -14.31 -5.86
C PRO A 52 22.23 -14.29 -4.35
N GLY A 53 20.98 -14.35 -3.92
CA GLY A 53 20.61 -14.36 -2.50
C GLY A 53 20.69 -13.01 -1.79
N ALA A 54 20.96 -11.91 -2.49
CA ALA A 54 20.90 -10.57 -1.90
C ALA A 54 19.50 -10.26 -1.36
N LYS A 55 19.46 -9.56 -0.21
CA LYS A 55 18.20 -9.11 0.40
C LYS A 55 17.49 -8.15 -0.56
N VAL A 56 16.21 -8.39 -0.83
CA VAL A 56 15.33 -7.41 -1.50
C VAL A 56 15.03 -6.30 -0.48
N LEU A 57 15.33 -5.06 -0.84
CA LEU A 57 15.09 -3.90 0.02
C LEU A 57 13.73 -3.26 -0.29
N ASP A 58 13.41 -3.12 -1.59
CA ASP A 58 12.12 -2.68 -2.06
C ASP A 58 11.78 -3.25 -3.43
N THR A 59 10.54 -3.00 -3.89
CA THR A 59 10.15 -3.23 -5.28
C THR A 59 9.11 -2.18 -5.69
N TRP A 60 9.40 -1.47 -6.78
CA TRP A 60 8.48 -0.50 -7.37
C TRP A 60 7.75 -1.09 -8.58
N TYR A 61 6.44 -0.88 -8.64
CA TYR A 61 5.57 -1.34 -9.72
C TYR A 61 4.86 -0.16 -10.38
N PRO A 62 5.21 0.20 -11.64
CA PRO A 62 4.58 1.32 -12.35
C PRO A 62 3.11 1.05 -12.69
N VAL A 63 2.77 -0.22 -12.86
CA VAL A 63 1.41 -0.68 -13.22
C VAL A 63 1.09 -1.91 -12.40
N VAL A 64 -0.03 -1.86 -11.67
CA VAL A 64 -0.56 -3.00 -10.93
C VAL A 64 -1.89 -3.44 -11.52
N ASN A 65 -2.04 -4.73 -11.76
CA ASN A 65 -3.22 -5.34 -12.34
C ASN A 65 -3.94 -6.19 -11.30
N ARG A 66 -5.26 -6.05 -11.22
CA ARG A 66 -6.12 -6.92 -10.43
C ARG A 66 -7.32 -7.33 -11.26
N GLU A 67 -7.49 -8.64 -11.50
CA GLU A 67 -8.60 -9.21 -12.27
C GLU A 67 -8.77 -8.57 -13.66
N GLU A 68 -7.66 -8.13 -14.25
CA GLU A 68 -7.60 -7.46 -15.54
C GLU A 68 -6.33 -7.84 -16.31
N ASN A 69 -6.28 -7.50 -17.60
CA ASN A 69 -5.10 -7.69 -18.47
C ASN A 69 -4.55 -9.12 -18.50
N TYR A 70 -5.43 -10.12 -18.45
CA TYR A 70 -5.05 -11.56 -18.43
C TYR A 70 -4.21 -11.99 -19.63
N GLY A 71 -4.30 -11.28 -20.77
CA GLY A 71 -3.39 -11.50 -21.89
C GLY A 71 -1.94 -11.23 -21.53
N ALA A 72 -1.67 -10.12 -20.80
CA ALA A 72 -0.33 -9.84 -20.32
C ALA A 72 0.12 -10.82 -19.24
N ALA A 73 -0.78 -11.21 -18.33
CA ALA A 73 -0.51 -12.25 -17.33
C ALA A 73 -0.11 -13.58 -18.00
N ALA A 74 -0.84 -14.01 -19.02
CA ALA A 74 -0.55 -15.25 -19.76
C ALA A 74 0.80 -15.21 -20.47
N VAL A 75 1.14 -14.08 -21.14
CA VAL A 75 2.47 -13.90 -21.76
C VAL A 75 3.57 -14.02 -20.70
N LEU A 76 3.44 -13.29 -19.58
CA LEU A 76 4.44 -13.30 -18.52
C LEU A 76 4.57 -14.67 -17.87
N ALA A 77 3.45 -15.37 -17.61
CA ALA A 77 3.47 -16.73 -17.09
C ALA A 77 4.17 -17.69 -18.06
N HIS A 78 3.89 -17.58 -19.37
CA HIS A 78 4.50 -18.40 -20.40
C HIS A 78 6.02 -18.20 -20.51
N VAL A 79 6.49 -16.95 -20.51
CA VAL A 79 7.94 -16.67 -20.71
C VAL A 79 8.76 -16.97 -19.46
N THR A 80 8.16 -16.89 -18.28
CA THR A 80 8.83 -17.17 -16.99
C THR A 80 8.66 -18.62 -16.53
N GLY A 81 7.68 -19.35 -17.07
CA GLY A 81 7.31 -20.68 -16.60
C GLY A 81 6.54 -20.70 -15.27
N HIS A 82 6.17 -19.52 -14.72
CA HIS A 82 5.36 -19.42 -13.50
C HIS A 82 3.88 -19.55 -13.83
N LEU A 83 3.35 -20.76 -13.71
CA LEU A 83 1.99 -21.08 -14.20
C LEU A 83 0.90 -20.92 -13.14
N SER A 84 1.24 -20.88 -11.86
CA SER A 84 0.24 -20.77 -10.78
C SER A 84 0.83 -20.31 -9.46
N GLY A 85 -0.07 -19.89 -8.54
CA GLY A 85 0.28 -19.49 -7.18
C GLY A 85 0.85 -18.07 -7.09
N SER A 86 1.23 -17.70 -5.86
CA SER A 86 1.87 -16.43 -5.56
C SER A 86 3.39 -16.58 -5.57
N GLY A 87 4.10 -15.61 -6.15
CA GLY A 87 5.57 -15.59 -6.18
C GLY A 87 6.14 -14.54 -7.10
N THR A 88 7.45 -14.36 -7.00
CA THR A 88 8.20 -13.38 -7.80
C THR A 88 9.28 -14.09 -8.63
N VAL A 89 9.40 -13.70 -9.90
CA VAL A 89 10.40 -14.21 -10.83
C VAL A 89 11.27 -13.05 -11.31
N SER A 90 12.59 -13.21 -11.23
CA SER A 90 13.54 -12.28 -11.85
C SER A 90 13.47 -12.42 -13.37
N LEU A 91 13.43 -11.27 -14.06
CA LEU A 91 13.32 -11.23 -15.51
C LEU A 91 14.69 -11.08 -16.15
N THR A 92 14.95 -11.88 -17.18
CA THR A 92 16.15 -11.76 -18.03
C THR A 92 15.85 -10.99 -19.30
N VAL A 93 16.89 -10.52 -20.00
CA VAL A 93 16.73 -9.87 -21.32
C VAL A 93 15.97 -10.77 -22.27
N GLU A 94 16.30 -12.09 -22.32
CA GLU A 94 15.62 -13.06 -23.17
C GLU A 94 14.12 -13.17 -22.86
N MET A 95 13.75 -13.22 -21.57
CA MET A 95 12.35 -13.30 -21.17
C MET A 95 11.58 -12.04 -21.60
N LEU A 96 12.20 -10.86 -21.42
CA LEU A 96 11.58 -9.57 -21.76
C LEU A 96 11.45 -9.41 -23.29
N ASP A 97 12.51 -9.74 -24.07
CA ASP A 97 12.46 -9.71 -25.53
C ASP A 97 11.40 -10.69 -26.07
N ARG A 98 11.30 -11.90 -25.51
CA ARG A 98 10.23 -12.85 -25.84
C ARG A 98 8.85 -12.33 -25.49
N ALA A 99 8.67 -11.73 -24.31
CA ALA A 99 7.40 -11.14 -23.92
C ALA A 99 6.97 -10.03 -24.89
N LEU A 100 7.88 -9.11 -25.23
CA LEU A 100 7.62 -8.04 -26.18
C LEU A 100 7.26 -8.56 -27.56
N ALA A 101 7.89 -9.64 -28.02
CA ALA A 101 7.57 -10.26 -29.30
C ALA A 101 6.12 -10.77 -29.39
N TYR A 102 5.52 -11.24 -28.29
CA TYR A 102 4.10 -11.62 -28.25
C TYR A 102 3.14 -10.44 -28.39
N PHE A 103 3.58 -9.21 -28.11
CA PHE A 103 2.75 -8.00 -28.18
C PHE A 103 2.90 -7.20 -29.48
N VAL A 104 3.65 -7.72 -30.46
CA VAL A 104 3.88 -7.03 -31.75
C VAL A 104 2.58 -6.67 -32.47
N CYS A 105 1.52 -7.49 -32.32
CA CYS A 105 0.21 -7.22 -32.91
C CYS A 105 -0.47 -5.93 -32.40
N PHE A 106 -0.01 -5.36 -31.28
CA PHE A 106 -0.51 -4.08 -30.74
C PHE A 106 0.33 -2.88 -31.17
N ALA A 107 1.44 -3.12 -31.87
CA ALA A 107 2.29 -2.02 -32.33
C ALA A 107 1.55 -1.17 -33.36
N GLY A 108 1.43 0.15 -33.10
CA GLY A 108 0.82 1.10 -34.03
C GLY A 108 -0.71 1.13 -34.02
N ASP A 109 -1.40 0.48 -33.07
CA ASP A 109 -2.87 0.50 -32.93
C ASP A 109 -3.39 1.85 -32.33
N GLY A 110 -2.49 2.79 -32.01
CA GLY A 110 -2.81 4.10 -31.47
C GLY A 110 -3.27 4.11 -30.00
N LYS A 111 -3.19 2.97 -29.32
CA LYS A 111 -3.57 2.85 -27.91
C LYS A 111 -2.35 2.80 -27.00
N ARG A 112 -2.54 3.22 -25.77
CA ARG A 112 -1.55 3.06 -24.72
C ARG A 112 -1.70 1.69 -24.06
N HIS A 113 -0.62 0.93 -24.03
CA HIS A 113 -0.56 -0.40 -23.42
C HIS A 113 0.39 -0.39 -22.21
N ALA A 114 -0.10 0.02 -21.04
CA ALA A 114 0.70 0.26 -19.86
C ALA A 114 1.56 -0.95 -19.44
N ASN A 115 1.07 -2.19 -19.60
CA ASN A 115 1.87 -3.38 -19.31
C ASN A 115 3.01 -3.59 -20.33
N ILE A 116 2.81 -3.27 -21.61
CA ILE A 116 3.86 -3.33 -22.63
C ILE A 116 4.93 -2.31 -22.31
N GLU A 117 4.53 -1.06 -21.97
CA GLU A 117 5.45 -0.01 -21.53
C GLU A 117 6.27 -0.44 -20.31
N ALA A 118 5.63 -1.09 -19.31
CA ALA A 118 6.32 -1.60 -18.12
C ALA A 118 7.35 -2.69 -18.46
N ILE A 119 7.03 -3.60 -19.38
CA ILE A 119 7.95 -4.63 -19.87
C ILE A 119 9.12 -3.99 -20.64
N GLN A 120 8.84 -2.97 -21.46
CA GLN A 120 9.88 -2.23 -22.20
C GLN A 120 10.81 -1.50 -21.22
N MET A 121 10.28 -0.78 -20.22
CA MET A 121 11.08 -0.13 -19.18
C MET A 121 11.95 -1.14 -18.41
N ALA A 122 11.40 -2.30 -18.06
CA ALA A 122 12.14 -3.36 -17.41
C ALA A 122 13.32 -3.87 -18.28
N ARG A 123 13.08 -4.00 -19.58
CA ARG A 123 14.14 -4.38 -20.56
C ARG A 123 15.22 -3.32 -20.66
N ASP A 124 14.84 -2.02 -20.65
CA ASP A 124 15.78 -0.90 -20.74
C ASP A 124 16.67 -0.80 -19.49
N VAL A 125 16.17 -1.16 -18.31
CA VAL A 125 16.98 -1.28 -17.07
C VAL A 125 18.14 -2.26 -17.27
N LEU A 126 17.88 -3.44 -17.87
CA LEU A 126 18.94 -4.43 -18.12
C LEU A 126 19.89 -4.03 -19.27
N ALA A 127 19.46 -3.18 -20.18
CA ALA A 127 20.30 -2.64 -21.24
C ALA A 127 21.18 -1.48 -20.78
N THR A 128 20.84 -0.86 -19.65
CA THR A 128 21.60 0.24 -19.06
C THR A 128 22.87 -0.30 -18.41
N PRO A 129 24.07 0.22 -18.73
CA PRO A 129 25.30 -0.19 -18.07
C PRO A 129 25.22 0.00 -16.55
N VAL A 130 25.82 -0.92 -15.81
CA VAL A 130 25.90 -0.80 -14.34
C VAL A 130 26.59 0.52 -14.00
N SER A 131 25.99 1.29 -13.10
CA SER A 131 26.52 2.57 -12.67
C SER A 131 27.91 2.41 -12.03
N PRO A 132 28.91 3.23 -12.39
CA PRO A 132 30.21 3.23 -11.74
C PRO A 132 30.20 3.88 -10.34
N ASP A 133 29.03 4.35 -9.88
CA ASP A 133 28.87 4.96 -8.55
C ASP A 133 29.25 3.95 -7.45
N PRO A 134 30.20 4.29 -6.55
CA PRO A 134 30.69 3.37 -5.51
C PRO A 134 29.63 2.96 -4.49
N ILE A 135 28.46 3.57 -4.54
CA ILE A 135 27.31 3.26 -3.69
C ILE A 135 26.05 2.96 -4.52
N ALA A 136 26.20 2.57 -5.79
CA ALA A 136 25.07 2.23 -6.63
C ALA A 136 24.20 1.13 -5.99
N VAL A 137 22.92 1.35 -5.91
CA VAL A 137 21.95 0.35 -5.43
C VAL A 137 21.75 -0.69 -6.54
N PRO A 138 22.00 -1.98 -6.30
CA PRO A 138 21.70 -3.03 -7.28
C PRO A 138 20.21 -3.08 -7.60
N ARG A 139 19.87 -3.15 -8.88
CA ARG A 139 18.46 -3.23 -9.33
C ARG A 139 18.28 -4.29 -10.41
N ALA A 140 17.16 -5.01 -10.33
CA ALA A 140 16.78 -5.94 -11.39
C ALA A 140 15.26 -5.92 -11.62
N PRO A 141 14.84 -6.13 -12.88
CA PRO A 141 13.43 -6.28 -13.17
C PRO A 141 12.90 -7.61 -12.66
N VAL A 142 11.67 -7.56 -12.16
CA VAL A 142 10.95 -8.72 -11.65
C VAL A 142 9.50 -8.70 -12.16
N VAL A 143 8.86 -9.86 -12.18
CA VAL A 143 7.41 -9.98 -12.23
C VAL A 143 6.92 -10.69 -10.98
N SER A 144 5.93 -10.10 -10.31
CA SER A 144 5.28 -10.73 -9.17
C SER A 144 3.84 -11.10 -9.52
N PHE A 145 3.43 -12.28 -9.05
CA PHE A 145 2.08 -12.82 -9.21
C PHE A 145 1.44 -13.03 -7.84
N VAL A 146 0.13 -12.81 -7.76
CA VAL A 146 -0.72 -13.15 -6.63
C VAL A 146 -1.73 -14.17 -7.12
N GLY A 147 -1.63 -15.41 -6.69
CA GLY A 147 -2.53 -16.50 -7.07
C GLY A 147 -3.92 -16.32 -6.48
N GLY A 148 -4.00 -15.96 -5.19
CA GLY A 148 -5.23 -15.63 -4.47
C GLY A 148 -5.00 -14.49 -3.49
N LEU A 149 -6.02 -13.65 -3.25
CA LEU A 149 -5.90 -12.58 -2.24
C LEU A 149 -5.82 -13.14 -0.81
N ASP A 150 -6.38 -14.32 -0.58
CA ASP A 150 -6.34 -15.01 0.72
C ASP A 150 -5.01 -15.74 0.98
N ASP A 151 -4.18 -15.90 -0.06
CA ASP A 151 -2.85 -16.52 0.08
C ASP A 151 -1.92 -15.56 0.81
N ALA A 152 -1.10 -16.08 1.73
CA ALA A 152 -0.02 -15.30 2.32
C ALA A 152 1.02 -14.90 1.25
N PRO A 153 1.64 -13.72 1.34
CA PRO A 153 2.71 -13.33 0.43
C PRO A 153 3.89 -14.29 0.55
N ALA A 154 4.51 -14.63 -0.59
CA ALA A 154 5.60 -15.62 -0.66
C ALA A 154 6.99 -14.99 -0.40
N ASP A 155 7.17 -13.72 -0.76
CA ASP A 155 8.45 -13.02 -0.73
C ASP A 155 8.26 -11.49 -0.54
N ALA A 156 9.36 -10.77 -0.37
CA ALA A 156 9.34 -9.32 -0.16
C ALA A 156 8.71 -8.55 -1.33
N SER A 157 9.04 -8.89 -2.59
CA SER A 157 8.45 -8.25 -3.77
C SER A 157 6.94 -8.50 -3.86
N GLY A 158 6.47 -9.70 -3.52
CA GLY A 158 5.04 -10.01 -3.39
C GLY A 158 4.35 -9.20 -2.30
N VAL A 159 5.04 -8.88 -1.19
CA VAL A 159 4.51 -7.93 -0.18
C VAL A 159 4.38 -6.54 -0.79
N TYR A 160 5.42 -6.04 -1.47
CA TYR A 160 5.37 -4.73 -2.13
C TYR A 160 4.24 -4.64 -3.15
N LEU A 161 3.97 -5.71 -3.94
CA LEU A 161 2.82 -5.74 -4.85
C LEU A 161 1.50 -5.56 -4.09
N ARG A 162 1.32 -6.27 -2.96
CA ARG A 162 0.11 -6.14 -2.14
C ARG A 162 -0.04 -4.75 -1.53
N LEU A 163 1.05 -4.12 -1.10
CA LEU A 163 1.02 -2.73 -0.62
C LEU A 163 0.65 -1.74 -1.73
N HIS A 164 1.18 -1.94 -2.95
CA HIS A 164 0.79 -1.15 -4.12
C HIS A 164 -0.70 -1.33 -4.46
N LEU A 165 -1.24 -2.55 -4.40
CA LEU A 165 -2.67 -2.80 -4.65
C LEU A 165 -3.58 -2.01 -3.70
N LEU A 166 -3.20 -1.89 -2.42
CA LEU A 166 -3.91 -1.05 -1.45
C LEU A 166 -3.82 0.43 -1.81
N SER A 167 -2.59 0.94 -2.03
CA SER A 167 -2.36 2.36 -2.30
C SER A 167 -2.91 2.81 -3.66
N ALA A 168 -2.89 1.93 -4.66
CA ALA A 168 -3.53 2.14 -5.95
C ALA A 168 -5.06 1.92 -5.93
N ARG A 169 -5.65 1.62 -4.77
CA ARG A 169 -7.09 1.39 -4.58
C ARG A 169 -7.66 0.21 -5.37
N LYS A 170 -6.80 -0.73 -5.77
CA LYS A 170 -7.22 -1.98 -6.40
C LYS A 170 -7.79 -2.98 -5.39
N VAL A 171 -7.40 -2.85 -4.12
CA VAL A 171 -7.89 -3.65 -2.99
C VAL A 171 -8.20 -2.70 -1.83
N GLN A 172 -9.30 -2.94 -1.12
CA GLN A 172 -9.60 -2.21 0.12
C GLN A 172 -8.81 -2.78 1.30
N PRO A 173 -8.62 -2.02 2.40
CA PRO A 173 -8.08 -2.58 3.64
C PRO A 173 -8.84 -3.85 4.05
N HIS A 174 -8.10 -4.85 4.51
CA HIS A 174 -8.58 -6.21 4.84
C HIS A 174 -9.05 -7.06 3.65
N GLY A 175 -9.00 -6.56 2.40
CA GLY A 175 -9.38 -7.30 1.21
C GLY A 175 -8.31 -8.26 0.69
N GLN A 176 -7.21 -8.44 1.41
CA GLN A 176 -6.14 -9.39 1.08
C GLN A 176 -5.39 -9.86 2.31
N ASN A 177 -4.75 -11.02 2.22
CA ASN A 177 -3.93 -11.58 3.30
C ASN A 177 -2.56 -10.89 3.37
N LEU A 178 -2.22 -10.33 4.53
CA LEU A 178 -0.93 -9.72 4.85
C LEU A 178 -0.20 -10.46 5.99
N ALA A 179 -0.59 -11.71 6.27
CA ALA A 179 0.08 -12.49 7.31
C ALA A 179 1.56 -12.72 6.94
N GLY A 180 2.44 -12.58 7.93
CA GLY A 180 3.88 -12.83 7.75
C GLY A 180 4.69 -11.68 7.14
N ILE A 181 4.08 -10.56 6.71
CA ILE A 181 4.80 -9.47 6.01
C ILE A 181 5.97 -8.90 6.81
N PHE A 182 5.87 -8.85 8.14
CA PHE A 182 6.97 -8.36 8.99
C PHE A 182 8.21 -9.26 8.99
N GLY A 183 8.04 -10.54 8.69
CA GLY A 183 9.15 -11.47 8.50
C GLY A 183 9.77 -11.41 7.10
N LEU A 184 8.97 -11.04 6.09
CA LEU A 184 9.41 -10.94 4.71
C LEU A 184 10.05 -9.59 4.37
N LEU A 185 9.56 -8.49 4.98
CA LEU A 185 10.12 -7.16 4.78
C LEU A 185 11.38 -6.97 5.64
N ASN A 186 12.43 -6.47 5.02
CA ASN A 186 13.64 -6.03 5.69
C ASN A 186 13.49 -4.62 6.27
N ASN A 187 14.24 -4.29 7.33
CA ASN A 187 14.48 -2.90 7.68
C ASN A 187 15.34 -2.27 6.58
N VAL A 188 15.04 -1.04 6.22
CA VAL A 188 15.68 -0.32 5.14
C VAL A 188 16.02 1.10 5.61
N VAL A 189 17.22 1.55 5.31
CA VAL A 189 17.60 2.96 5.43
C VAL A 189 17.14 3.66 4.16
N TRP A 190 16.09 4.45 4.27
CA TRP A 190 15.52 5.22 3.16
C TRP A 190 16.32 6.50 2.96
N THR A 191 16.88 6.68 1.77
CA THR A 191 17.68 7.88 1.44
C THR A 191 17.16 8.56 0.18
N ASP A 192 17.67 9.76 -0.08
CA ASP A 192 17.35 10.56 -1.27
C ASP A 192 17.83 9.95 -2.59
N ILE A 193 18.64 8.89 -2.56
CA ILE A 193 19.14 8.20 -3.77
C ILE A 193 18.73 6.73 -3.85
N GLY A 194 18.06 6.21 -2.84
CA GLY A 194 17.54 4.84 -2.83
C GLY A 194 17.60 4.16 -1.46
N PRO A 195 17.17 2.90 -1.40
CA PRO A 195 17.17 2.09 -0.20
C PRO A 195 18.54 1.46 0.06
N TYR A 196 18.92 1.35 1.33
CA TYR A 196 20.13 0.64 1.76
C TYR A 196 19.88 -0.29 2.94
N ASP A 197 20.68 -1.35 3.02
CA ASP A 197 20.65 -2.27 4.16
C ASP A 197 21.28 -1.61 5.39
N PRO A 198 20.59 -1.55 6.54
CA PRO A 198 21.12 -0.99 7.78
C PRO A 198 22.45 -1.62 8.22
N ASP A 199 22.62 -2.93 8.00
CA ASP A 199 23.80 -3.67 8.43
C ASP A 199 25.10 -3.20 7.73
N THR A 200 24.96 -2.56 6.58
CA THR A 200 26.09 -2.11 5.75
C THR A 200 26.10 -0.60 5.50
N PHE A 201 25.16 0.14 6.10
CA PHE A 201 24.97 1.57 5.80
C PHE A 201 26.15 2.45 6.18
N ASP A 202 26.91 2.09 7.23
CA ASP A 202 28.13 2.83 7.60
C ASP A 202 29.15 2.80 6.49
N ARG A 203 29.32 1.64 5.80
CA ARG A 203 30.21 1.51 4.64
C ARG A 203 29.73 2.34 3.46
N VAL A 204 28.41 2.36 3.19
CA VAL A 204 27.79 3.23 2.19
C VAL A 204 28.09 4.70 2.50
N SER A 205 27.82 5.13 3.75
CA SER A 205 28.05 6.50 4.21
C SER A 205 29.51 6.94 4.08
N MET A 206 30.45 6.05 4.45
CA MET A 206 31.88 6.33 4.33
C MET A 206 32.29 6.48 2.87
N ARG A 207 31.83 5.61 1.98
CA ARG A 207 32.11 5.70 0.54
C ARG A 207 31.50 6.98 -0.08
N ALA A 208 30.28 7.31 0.29
CA ALA A 208 29.64 8.55 -0.18
C ALA A 208 30.49 9.78 0.22
N ARG A 209 30.89 9.85 1.50
CA ARG A 209 31.69 10.96 2.05
C ARG A 209 33.08 11.06 1.43
N SER A 210 33.75 9.94 1.14
CA SER A 210 35.04 9.94 0.45
C SER A 210 34.95 10.51 -0.97
N HIS A 211 33.73 10.54 -1.57
CA HIS A 211 33.44 11.16 -2.86
C HIS A 211 32.76 12.54 -2.71
N GLY A 212 32.83 13.17 -1.53
CA GLY A 212 32.29 14.50 -1.27
C GLY A 212 30.74 14.56 -1.19
N ARG A 213 30.07 13.42 -0.99
CA ARG A 213 28.60 13.32 -0.94
C ARG A 213 28.13 13.05 0.49
N ALA A 214 27.04 13.69 0.91
CA ALA A 214 26.32 13.36 2.14
C ALA A 214 24.95 12.82 1.79
N LEU A 215 24.64 11.61 2.26
CA LEU A 215 23.31 11.02 2.06
C LEU A 215 22.31 11.65 3.03
N ARG A 216 21.14 11.98 2.51
CA ARG A 216 20.03 12.41 3.35
C ARG A 216 19.16 11.19 3.67
N VAL A 217 19.12 10.83 4.95
CA VAL A 217 18.26 9.74 5.44
C VAL A 217 16.91 10.31 5.82
N SER A 218 15.84 9.78 5.22
CA SER A 218 14.45 10.14 5.54
C SER A 218 13.84 9.21 6.59
N GLY A 219 14.37 8.00 6.78
CA GLY A 219 13.87 7.07 7.79
C GLY A 219 14.59 5.74 7.79
N VAL A 220 14.32 4.95 8.83
CA VAL A 220 14.75 3.55 8.93
C VAL A 220 13.51 2.75 9.31
N ASP A 221 12.93 2.04 8.37
CA ASP A 221 11.67 1.28 8.59
C ASP A 221 11.51 0.19 7.53
N LYS A 222 10.61 -0.75 7.79
CA LYS A 222 10.18 -1.77 6.83
C LYS A 222 9.24 -1.21 5.76
N PHE A 223 8.50 -0.14 6.06
CA PHE A 223 7.52 0.48 5.17
C PHE A 223 8.01 1.83 4.68
N PRO A 224 8.09 2.02 3.35
CA PRO A 224 8.41 3.32 2.78
C PRO A 224 7.20 4.27 2.79
N ARG A 225 7.45 5.53 2.43
CA ARG A 225 6.40 6.51 2.14
C ARG A 225 5.59 6.09 0.91
N MET A 226 4.26 6.28 0.97
CA MET A 226 3.39 5.98 -0.18
C MET A 226 3.82 6.73 -1.44
N THR A 227 4.09 8.03 -1.31
CA THR A 227 4.32 8.92 -2.44
C THR A 227 5.59 8.63 -3.23
N ASP A 228 6.52 7.86 -2.67
CA ASP A 228 7.71 7.40 -3.41
C ASP A 228 7.38 6.25 -4.39
N TYR A 229 6.20 5.64 -4.28
CA TYR A 229 5.76 4.48 -5.04
C TYR A 229 4.45 4.71 -5.79
N VAL A 230 3.47 5.31 -5.13
CA VAL A 230 2.12 5.55 -5.67
C VAL A 230 1.70 6.98 -5.38
N ILE A 231 1.35 7.72 -6.42
CA ILE A 231 0.72 9.03 -6.31
C ILE A 231 -0.79 8.84 -6.53
N PRO A 232 -1.61 8.83 -5.46
CA PRO A 232 -3.04 8.60 -5.59
C PRO A 232 -3.73 9.84 -6.19
N SER A 233 -4.57 9.65 -7.21
CA SER A 233 -5.34 10.75 -7.82
C SER A 233 -6.45 11.24 -6.90
N GLY A 234 -6.73 12.56 -6.90
CA GLY A 234 -7.80 13.17 -6.11
C GLY A 234 -7.56 13.17 -4.60
N VAL A 235 -6.30 13.07 -4.17
CA VAL A 235 -5.88 13.06 -2.76
C VAL A 235 -4.85 14.15 -2.53
N ARG A 236 -4.90 14.79 -1.37
CA ARG A 236 -3.86 15.71 -0.90
C ARG A 236 -3.12 15.08 0.27
N ILE A 237 -1.79 15.11 0.22
CA ILE A 237 -0.89 14.65 1.30
C ILE A 237 0.09 15.78 1.55
N ALA A 238 -0.05 16.46 2.69
CA ALA A 238 0.77 17.63 3.03
C ALA A 238 2.21 17.26 3.43
N ASP A 239 2.39 16.08 4.05
CA ASP A 239 3.69 15.55 4.46
C ASP A 239 3.80 14.08 4.05
N ALA A 240 4.74 13.79 3.15
CA ALA A 240 4.98 12.44 2.63
C ALA A 240 5.33 11.41 3.71
N ASP A 241 6.03 11.82 4.77
CA ASP A 241 6.46 10.93 5.87
C ASP A 241 5.28 10.44 6.73
N ARG A 242 4.11 11.03 6.54
CA ARG A 242 2.91 10.71 7.32
C ARG A 242 2.04 9.61 6.71
N VAL A 243 2.30 9.17 5.48
CA VAL A 243 1.50 8.14 4.83
C VAL A 243 2.38 7.00 4.36
N ARG A 244 2.17 5.82 4.93
CA ARG A 244 2.89 4.60 4.56
C ARG A 244 2.36 3.99 3.25
N LEU A 245 3.25 3.41 2.46
CA LEU A 245 2.84 2.53 1.35
C LEU A 245 1.95 1.41 1.91
N GLY A 246 0.84 1.13 1.24
CA GLY A 246 -0.21 0.23 1.74
C GLY A 246 -1.35 0.96 2.45
N ALA A 247 -1.31 2.28 2.62
CA ALA A 247 -2.48 3.06 2.99
C ALA A 247 -3.43 3.18 1.79
N HIS A 248 -4.74 3.11 2.06
CA HIS A 248 -5.82 3.24 1.08
C HIS A 248 -6.50 4.60 1.27
N LEU A 249 -6.23 5.55 0.39
CA LEU A 249 -6.83 6.88 0.47
C LEU A 249 -7.80 7.08 -0.69
N ALA A 250 -9.10 7.19 -0.39
CA ALA A 250 -10.12 7.44 -1.39
C ALA A 250 -10.01 8.86 -1.99
N PRO A 251 -10.51 9.10 -3.21
CA PRO A 251 -10.61 10.45 -3.76
C PRO A 251 -11.36 11.39 -2.81
N GLY A 252 -10.92 12.64 -2.69
CA GLY A 252 -11.46 13.61 -1.74
C GLY A 252 -10.79 13.59 -0.35
N THR A 253 -9.91 12.63 -0.09
CA THR A 253 -9.14 12.61 1.17
C THR A 253 -8.05 13.68 1.16
N THR A 254 -7.95 14.41 2.27
CA THR A 254 -6.84 15.30 2.58
C THR A 254 -6.15 14.83 3.86
N VAL A 255 -4.88 14.41 3.75
CA VAL A 255 -4.02 14.15 4.91
C VAL A 255 -3.22 15.43 5.18
N MET A 256 -3.55 16.11 6.28
CA MET A 256 -2.88 17.32 6.71
C MET A 256 -1.49 17.02 7.29
N HIS A 257 -0.68 18.06 7.51
CA HIS A 257 0.71 17.93 7.96
C HIS A 257 0.86 17.05 9.22
N GLU A 258 -0.06 17.14 10.18
CA GLU A 258 -0.05 16.33 11.41
C GLU A 258 -0.81 15.01 11.28
N GLY A 259 -1.56 14.82 10.18
CA GLY A 259 -2.28 13.59 9.92
C GLY A 259 -1.34 12.40 9.69
N PHE A 260 -1.80 11.19 10.00
CA PHE A 260 -1.03 9.97 9.77
C PHE A 260 -1.94 8.84 9.31
N CYS A 261 -1.50 8.10 8.28
CA CYS A 261 -2.19 6.89 7.84
C CYS A 261 -1.21 5.71 7.69
N ASN A 262 -1.49 4.63 8.39
CA ASN A 262 -0.70 3.41 8.34
C ASN A 262 -1.09 2.51 7.16
N PHE A 263 -0.32 1.43 6.91
CA PHE A 263 -0.67 0.41 5.92
C PHE A 263 -1.93 -0.37 6.32
N ASN A 264 -2.60 -0.96 5.32
CA ASN A 264 -3.86 -1.70 5.48
C ASN A 264 -4.95 -0.93 6.21
N ALA A 265 -4.90 0.39 6.13
CA ALA A 265 -5.76 1.36 6.80
C ALA A 265 -6.11 2.48 5.81
N GLY A 266 -7.07 3.33 6.15
CA GLY A 266 -7.34 4.52 5.34
C GLY A 266 -8.78 4.95 5.32
N THR A 267 -9.14 5.68 4.25
CA THR A 267 -10.44 6.31 4.06
C THR A 267 -11.19 5.66 2.90
N LEU A 268 -12.51 5.58 2.99
CA LEU A 268 -13.37 5.03 1.93
C LEU A 268 -14.11 6.11 1.14
N GLY A 269 -13.91 7.38 1.46
CA GLY A 269 -14.50 8.52 0.78
C GLY A 269 -13.84 9.82 1.20
N VAL A 270 -14.55 10.94 1.04
CA VAL A 270 -14.10 12.27 1.44
C VAL A 270 -13.77 12.28 2.95
N SER A 271 -12.59 12.77 3.31
CA SER A 271 -12.15 12.81 4.71
C SER A 271 -11.04 13.84 4.92
N MET A 272 -11.15 14.60 6.00
CA MET A 272 -10.03 15.38 6.52
C MET A 272 -9.31 14.56 7.60
N VAL A 273 -8.04 14.27 7.37
CA VAL A 273 -7.21 13.48 8.29
C VAL A 273 -6.13 14.37 8.88
N GLU A 274 -6.36 14.83 10.09
CA GLU A 274 -5.42 15.65 10.89
C GLU A 274 -4.90 14.88 12.10
N GLY A 275 -5.46 13.72 12.38
CA GLY A 275 -5.09 12.79 13.44
C GLY A 275 -4.49 11.49 12.91
N ARG A 276 -4.34 10.50 13.79
CA ARG A 276 -3.70 9.22 13.49
C ARG A 276 -4.72 8.12 13.15
N ILE A 277 -4.61 7.56 11.95
CA ILE A 277 -5.27 6.32 11.52
C ILE A 277 -4.27 5.16 11.68
N SER A 278 -4.46 4.33 12.71
CA SER A 278 -3.60 3.16 12.99
C SER A 278 -3.79 2.05 11.95
N ALA A 279 -2.85 1.11 11.92
CA ALA A 279 -2.93 -0.05 11.00
C ALA A 279 -4.26 -0.79 11.15
N GLY A 280 -4.89 -1.12 10.03
CA GLY A 280 -6.16 -1.80 9.95
C GLY A 280 -7.40 -0.92 10.11
N VAL A 281 -7.28 0.31 10.60
CA VAL A 281 -8.43 1.19 10.82
C VAL A 281 -8.97 1.74 9.49
N VAL A 282 -10.29 1.65 9.33
CA VAL A 282 -11.01 2.17 8.16
C VAL A 282 -11.94 3.28 8.60
N VAL A 283 -11.90 4.41 7.87
CA VAL A 283 -12.73 5.60 8.09
C VAL A 283 -13.72 5.74 6.94
N GLY A 284 -15.01 5.77 7.25
CA GLY A 284 -16.10 5.90 6.29
C GLY A 284 -16.20 7.28 5.65
N ASP A 285 -16.95 7.37 4.54
CA ASP A 285 -17.14 8.59 3.77
C ASP A 285 -17.69 9.74 4.60
N GLY A 286 -17.20 10.96 4.35
CA GLY A 286 -17.66 12.17 5.04
C GLY A 286 -17.28 12.23 6.53
N SER A 287 -16.28 11.44 6.96
CA SER A 287 -15.82 11.41 8.35
C SER A 287 -14.49 12.11 8.51
N ASP A 288 -14.35 12.94 9.55
CA ASP A 288 -13.15 13.69 9.83
C ASP A 288 -12.43 13.22 11.10
N VAL A 289 -11.11 13.12 10.98
CA VAL A 289 -10.18 12.73 12.04
C VAL A 289 -9.43 13.97 12.52
N GLY A 290 -9.96 14.62 13.57
CA GLY A 290 -9.51 15.94 14.03
C GLY A 290 -8.05 15.97 14.48
N GLY A 291 -7.48 17.17 14.52
CA GLY A 291 -6.07 17.42 14.82
C GLY A 291 -5.59 16.78 16.11
N GLY A 292 -4.52 15.98 16.03
CA GLY A 292 -3.97 15.26 17.17
C GLY A 292 -4.84 14.12 17.72
N SER A 293 -6.00 13.84 17.12
CA SER A 293 -6.81 12.67 17.52
C SER A 293 -6.11 11.38 17.18
N SER A 294 -6.46 10.30 17.89
CA SER A 294 -5.77 9.02 17.77
C SER A 294 -6.74 7.85 17.84
N ILE A 295 -6.79 7.07 16.76
CA ILE A 295 -7.60 5.85 16.68
C ILE A 295 -6.70 4.66 16.97
N MET A 296 -7.07 3.83 17.95
CA MET A 296 -6.38 2.57 18.23
C MET A 296 -6.65 1.57 17.09
N GLY A 297 -5.68 0.69 16.78
CA GLY A 297 -5.84 -0.31 15.72
C GLY A 297 -6.89 -1.38 16.06
N THR A 298 -6.97 -1.75 17.34
CA THR A 298 -7.93 -2.74 17.87
C THR A 298 -8.61 -2.21 19.11
N LEU A 299 -9.71 -2.84 19.50
CA LEU A 299 -10.40 -2.53 20.76
C LEU A 299 -9.41 -2.42 21.92
N SER A 300 -9.53 -1.37 22.71
CA SER A 300 -8.72 -1.18 23.91
C SER A 300 -9.02 -2.27 24.94
N GLY A 301 -7.99 -2.77 25.60
CA GLY A 301 -8.14 -3.83 26.60
C GLY A 301 -7.82 -5.24 26.09
N GLY A 302 -7.16 -5.38 24.91
CA GLY A 302 -6.62 -6.65 24.40
C GLY A 302 -7.55 -7.39 23.43
N GLY A 303 -8.54 -6.73 22.86
CA GLY A 303 -9.41 -7.28 21.82
C GLY A 303 -8.66 -7.45 20.48
N LYS A 304 -9.08 -8.44 19.66
CA LYS A 304 -8.60 -8.64 18.30
C LYS A 304 -9.46 -7.90 17.25
N GLU A 305 -10.59 -7.36 17.67
CA GLU A 305 -11.50 -6.63 16.80
C GLU A 305 -10.86 -5.32 16.35
N VAL A 306 -10.82 -5.13 15.03
CA VAL A 306 -10.28 -3.91 14.42
C VAL A 306 -11.30 -2.79 14.54
N ILE A 307 -10.85 -1.61 14.94
CA ILE A 307 -11.70 -0.42 15.06
C ILE A 307 -12.06 0.10 13.67
N ARG A 308 -13.34 0.45 13.50
CA ARG A 308 -13.88 1.09 12.31
C ARG A 308 -14.61 2.37 12.69
N ILE A 309 -14.50 3.36 11.82
CA ILE A 309 -15.28 4.60 11.90
C ILE A 309 -16.31 4.56 10.78
N GLY A 310 -17.59 4.73 11.12
CA GLY A 310 -18.66 4.82 10.15
C GLY A 310 -18.60 6.08 9.29
N GLU A 311 -19.66 6.34 8.54
CA GLU A 311 -19.79 7.52 7.68
C GLU A 311 -20.23 8.75 8.50
N LYS A 312 -19.85 9.95 8.03
CA LYS A 312 -20.28 11.24 8.61
C LYS A 312 -19.97 11.38 10.10
N CYS A 313 -18.87 10.80 10.54
CA CYS A 313 -18.37 10.90 11.91
C CYS A 313 -17.40 12.07 12.07
N LEU A 314 -17.29 12.57 13.30
CA LEU A 314 -16.30 13.57 13.68
C LEU A 314 -15.56 13.12 14.94
N LEU A 315 -14.25 12.98 14.83
CA LEU A 315 -13.36 12.94 15.99
C LEU A 315 -12.85 14.35 16.25
N GLY A 316 -13.24 14.90 17.40
CA GLY A 316 -12.74 16.23 17.83
C GLY A 316 -11.23 16.22 18.04
N ALA A 317 -10.62 17.40 18.01
CA ALA A 317 -9.18 17.56 18.22
C ALA A 317 -8.72 16.88 19.52
N ASN A 318 -7.60 16.18 19.47
CA ASN A 318 -7.03 15.41 20.59
C ASN A 318 -7.96 14.34 21.18
N ALA A 319 -9.01 13.92 20.46
CA ALA A 319 -9.82 12.79 20.89
C ALA A 319 -9.05 11.46 20.75
N GLY A 320 -9.28 10.53 21.67
CA GLY A 320 -8.75 9.18 21.61
C GLY A 320 -9.89 8.16 21.45
N LEU A 321 -9.74 7.19 20.55
CA LEU A 321 -10.77 6.23 20.27
C LEU A 321 -10.27 4.79 20.39
N GLY A 322 -10.90 4.02 21.28
CA GLY A 322 -10.61 2.61 21.54
C GLY A 322 -11.81 1.68 21.35
N ILE A 323 -12.88 2.16 20.66
CA ILE A 323 -14.05 1.39 20.22
C ILE A 323 -14.39 1.76 18.77
N SER A 324 -15.21 0.96 18.09
CA SER A 324 -15.75 1.34 16.79
C SER A 324 -16.87 2.37 16.93
N LEU A 325 -17.01 3.23 15.91
CA LEU A 325 -18.16 4.15 15.78
C LEU A 325 -19.03 3.69 14.62
N GLY A 326 -20.35 3.71 14.83
CA GLY A 326 -21.32 3.64 13.74
C GLY A 326 -21.37 4.96 12.96
N ASN A 327 -22.37 5.12 12.08
CA ASN A 327 -22.53 6.31 11.26
C ASN A 327 -22.98 7.52 12.10
N GLY A 328 -22.64 8.72 11.65
CA GLY A 328 -23.12 9.95 12.25
C GLY A 328 -22.59 10.28 13.65
N CYS A 329 -21.63 9.52 14.17
CA CYS A 329 -21.12 9.69 15.52
C CYS A 329 -20.17 10.90 15.66
N THR A 330 -20.12 11.45 16.87
CA THR A 330 -19.16 12.50 17.21
C THR A 330 -18.49 12.17 18.54
N VAL A 331 -17.19 12.34 18.63
CA VAL A 331 -16.41 12.32 19.88
C VAL A 331 -15.89 13.72 20.14
N GLU A 332 -16.22 14.28 21.32
CA GLU A 332 -15.83 15.60 21.72
C GLU A 332 -14.30 15.78 21.77
N ALA A 333 -13.81 16.98 21.49
CA ALA A 333 -12.40 17.28 21.57
C ALA A 333 -11.82 16.99 22.98
N GLY A 334 -10.64 16.39 23.01
CA GLY A 334 -9.95 16.02 24.25
C GLY A 334 -10.56 14.82 25.00
N LEU A 335 -11.61 14.19 24.47
CA LEU A 335 -12.19 13.02 25.09
C LEU A 335 -11.47 11.74 24.66
N TYR A 336 -10.94 10.99 25.64
CA TYR A 336 -10.36 9.66 25.38
C TYR A 336 -11.38 8.58 25.74
N LEU A 337 -11.94 7.89 24.70
CA LEU A 337 -13.00 6.90 24.84
C LEU A 337 -12.42 5.50 24.65
N THR A 338 -12.05 4.84 25.74
CA THR A 338 -11.59 3.44 25.74
C THR A 338 -12.76 2.47 25.92
N ALA A 339 -12.60 1.20 25.54
CA ALA A 339 -13.64 0.17 25.70
C ALA A 339 -14.14 0.02 27.14
N GLY A 340 -13.25 0.21 28.12
CA GLY A 340 -13.60 0.14 29.55
C GLY A 340 -14.16 1.43 30.16
N ALA A 341 -14.18 2.54 29.43
CA ALA A 341 -14.67 3.84 29.93
C ALA A 341 -16.15 3.70 30.33
N LYS A 342 -16.48 4.30 31.49
CA LYS A 342 -17.87 4.36 31.96
C LYS A 342 -18.57 5.52 31.29
N VAL A 343 -19.71 5.25 30.65
CA VAL A 343 -20.50 6.22 29.90
C VAL A 343 -21.90 6.27 30.49
N THR A 344 -22.37 7.47 30.83
CA THR A 344 -23.72 7.70 31.31
C THR A 344 -24.67 7.88 30.14
N LEU A 345 -25.74 7.08 30.11
CA LEU A 345 -26.78 7.17 29.11
C LEU A 345 -27.81 8.27 29.46
N PRO A 346 -28.68 8.73 28.51
CA PRO A 346 -29.70 9.72 28.75
C PRO A 346 -30.68 9.35 29.85
N ASP A 347 -30.91 8.07 30.11
CA ASP A 347 -31.78 7.55 31.16
C ASP A 347 -31.08 7.41 32.53
N GLY A 348 -29.80 7.84 32.63
CA GLY A 348 -29.01 7.80 33.85
C GLY A 348 -28.27 6.48 34.10
N ARG A 349 -28.48 5.45 33.31
CA ARG A 349 -27.73 4.20 33.43
C ARG A 349 -26.23 4.41 33.02
N ILE A 350 -25.35 3.68 33.66
CA ILE A 350 -23.92 3.70 33.38
C ILE A 350 -23.54 2.36 32.75
N VAL A 351 -22.99 2.44 31.54
CA VAL A 351 -22.53 1.28 30.76
C VAL A 351 -21.04 1.41 30.44
N LYS A 352 -20.41 0.35 29.93
CA LYS A 352 -19.07 0.47 29.32
C LYS A 352 -19.18 1.00 27.91
N ALA A 353 -18.22 1.81 27.45
CA ALA A 353 -18.21 2.29 26.07
C ALA A 353 -18.20 1.15 25.04
N LEU A 354 -17.64 -0.02 25.38
CA LEU A 354 -17.69 -1.22 24.54
C LEU A 354 -19.12 -1.62 24.17
N GLU A 355 -20.09 -1.43 25.06
CA GLU A 355 -21.51 -1.76 24.81
C GLU A 355 -22.18 -0.83 23.79
N LEU A 356 -21.52 0.30 23.50
CA LEU A 356 -21.96 1.30 22.51
C LEU A 356 -21.15 1.22 21.20
N SER A 357 -20.17 0.28 21.12
CA SER A 357 -19.32 0.12 19.95
C SER A 357 -20.15 -0.17 18.70
N GLY A 358 -19.91 0.61 17.63
CA GLY A 358 -20.58 0.44 16.33
C GLY A 358 -22.03 0.94 16.26
N GLN A 359 -22.56 1.56 17.32
CA GLN A 359 -23.90 2.17 17.28
C GLN A 359 -23.85 3.53 16.55
N ASP A 360 -24.93 3.86 15.86
CA ASP A 360 -25.08 5.08 15.06
C ASP A 360 -25.54 6.28 15.87
N ASP A 361 -25.32 7.48 15.35
CA ASP A 361 -25.87 8.77 15.80
C ASP A 361 -25.59 9.11 17.28
N LEU A 362 -24.43 8.74 17.78
CA LEU A 362 -24.03 9.00 19.16
C LEU A 362 -23.08 10.21 19.24
N LEU A 363 -23.34 11.10 20.18
CA LEU A 363 -22.40 12.13 20.62
C LEU A 363 -21.83 11.74 21.99
N PHE A 364 -20.53 11.42 22.02
CA PHE A 364 -19.78 11.21 23.26
C PHE A 364 -19.14 12.52 23.69
N ARG A 365 -19.44 12.94 24.92
CA ARG A 365 -18.93 14.17 25.50
C ARG A 365 -18.54 14.00 26.97
N ARG A 366 -17.78 14.94 27.49
CA ARG A 366 -17.50 15.05 28.93
C ARG A 366 -18.44 16.08 29.55
N ASN A 367 -19.12 15.71 30.62
CA ASN A 367 -19.84 16.67 31.43
C ASN A 367 -18.85 17.60 32.13
N SER A 368 -18.91 18.91 31.87
CA SER A 368 -17.96 19.89 32.39
C SER A 368 -18.05 20.14 33.89
N GLN A 369 -19.14 19.74 34.55
CA GLN A 369 -19.32 19.89 35.98
C GLN A 369 -18.87 18.63 36.73
N SER A 370 -19.31 17.46 36.31
CA SER A 370 -19.03 16.19 36.98
C SER A 370 -17.76 15.49 36.49
N GLY A 371 -17.27 15.82 35.29
CA GLY A 371 -16.19 15.12 34.61
C GLY A 371 -16.60 13.76 34.02
N ALA A 372 -17.84 13.31 34.22
CA ALA A 372 -18.33 12.05 33.71
C ALA A 372 -18.41 12.07 32.17
N ILE A 373 -18.14 10.92 31.54
CA ILE A 373 -18.41 10.75 30.11
C ILE A 373 -19.90 10.46 29.94
N GLU A 374 -20.52 11.20 29.04
CA GLU A 374 -21.94 11.06 28.69
C GLU A 374 -22.08 10.74 27.21
N VAL A 375 -23.11 9.97 26.88
CA VAL A 375 -23.59 9.81 25.52
C VAL A 375 -24.96 10.39 25.36
N VAL A 376 -25.19 11.16 24.30
CA VAL A 376 -26.50 11.68 23.93
C VAL A 376 -26.80 11.34 22.46
N ALA A 377 -28.06 11.14 22.12
CA ALA A 377 -28.45 11.01 20.72
C ALA A 377 -28.23 12.34 20.00
N LYS A 378 -27.59 12.29 18.84
CA LYS A 378 -27.29 13.48 18.05
C LYS A 378 -28.59 13.97 17.37
N ARG A 379 -29.03 15.16 17.72
CA ARG A 379 -30.29 15.76 17.19
C ARG A 379 -30.06 16.57 15.91
N ASN A 380 -28.81 17.03 15.62
CA ASN A 380 -28.47 17.82 14.44
C ASN A 380 -27.19 17.29 13.82
N GLN A 381 -27.11 17.26 12.50
CA GLN A 381 -25.87 16.93 11.79
C GLN A 381 -24.82 18.02 12.04
N VAL A 382 -23.57 17.62 12.28
CA VAL A 382 -22.45 18.54 12.25
C VAL A 382 -22.19 18.86 10.76
N VAL A 383 -22.33 20.15 10.42
CA VAL A 383 -21.96 20.61 9.08
C VAL A 383 -20.43 20.75 9.06
N LEU A 384 -19.76 19.88 8.30
CA LEU A 384 -18.31 19.99 8.09
C LEU A 384 -18.04 21.19 7.16
N ASN A 385 -16.87 21.79 7.33
CA ASN A 385 -16.48 22.93 6.51
C ASN A 385 -16.11 22.46 5.08
N GLU A 386 -17.05 22.57 4.13
CA GLU A 386 -16.89 22.12 2.74
C GLU A 386 -15.66 22.73 2.05
N ALA A 387 -15.25 23.94 2.42
CA ALA A 387 -14.09 24.60 1.82
C ALA A 387 -12.77 23.89 2.12
N LEU A 388 -12.69 23.11 3.20
CA LEU A 388 -11.50 22.33 3.56
C LEU A 388 -11.38 21.04 2.73
N HIS A 389 -12.48 20.57 2.16
CA HIS A 389 -12.55 19.35 1.35
C HIS A 389 -12.37 19.61 -0.15
N ALA A 390 -12.25 20.86 -0.60
CA ALA A 390 -11.97 21.19 -1.99
C ALA A 390 -10.55 20.76 -2.39
N ASN A 391 -10.43 19.84 -3.32
CA ASN A 391 -9.18 19.30 -3.85
C ASN A 391 -8.86 19.86 -5.25
#